data_66aebb3990e009f839885f21a3094789
#
_entry.id   66aebb3990e009f839885f21a3094789
#
_cell.length_a   1.000
_cell.length_b   1.000
_cell.length_c   1.000
_cell.angle_alpha   90.00
_cell.angle_beta   90.00
_cell.angle_gamma   90.00
#
_symmetry.space_group_name_H-M   'P 1'
#
loop_
_entity.id
_entity.type
_entity.pdbx_description
1 polymer ?
#
loop_
_entity_poly.entity_id
_entity_poly.type
_entity_poly.pdbx_seq_one_letter_code
_entity_poly.pdbx_strand_id
1 'polypeptide(L)'
;EMYLKSSDQESMARFFKNLVGEEVNHMAMEKQKQFDLSGEYVQRMDRAENLDQLLEIFHDLHYELYVDPDTRKMNKTVASIMQYISTHYAENMPLEQIAEEVELSPNYICSLFKKETGINLYQYIMEFRINRAKELLLSTNLKSYEIAAKTGFADESYFSRSFKKVTGQSPVEFRRSVFHKEE
;
A
#
# COMPACT_ATOMS: atom_id res chain seq x y z
N GLU A 1 2.62 9.96 -24.19
CA GLU A 1 3.70 9.36 -23.35
C GLU A 1 4.62 10.48 -22.90
N MET A 2 4.36 11.04 -21.72
CA MET A 2 5.29 11.98 -21.11
C MET A 2 5.82 11.28 -19.86
N TYR A 3 6.95 10.57 -20.05
CA TYR A 3 7.73 10.04 -18.94
C TYR A 3 8.22 11.23 -18.10
N LEU A 4 8.03 11.16 -16.78
CA LEU A 4 8.72 12.05 -15.86
C LEU A 4 10.21 12.04 -16.21
N LYS A 5 10.85 13.20 -16.21
CA LYS A 5 12.30 13.27 -16.47
C LYS A 5 13.02 12.39 -15.45
N SER A 6 14.09 11.75 -15.85
CA SER A 6 14.90 10.84 -15.01
C SER A 6 15.28 11.48 -13.66
N SER A 7 15.49 12.81 -13.63
CA SER A 7 15.76 13.57 -12.40
C SER A 7 14.59 13.58 -11.40
N ASP A 8 13.35 13.54 -11.89
CA ASP A 8 12.16 13.57 -11.03
C ASP A 8 11.90 12.20 -10.40
N GLN A 9 12.24 11.13 -11.12
CA GLN A 9 12.19 9.75 -10.59
C GLN A 9 13.25 9.52 -9.50
N GLU A 10 14.48 10.04 -9.69
CA GLU A 10 15.54 9.96 -8.68
C GLU A 10 15.21 10.76 -7.43
N SER A 11 14.66 11.95 -7.61
CA SER A 11 14.24 12.82 -6.48
C SER A 11 13.11 12.17 -5.68
N MET A 12 12.14 11.54 -6.36
CA MET A 12 11.07 10.79 -5.71
C MET A 12 11.57 9.54 -5.00
N ALA A 13 12.45 8.76 -5.63
CA ALA A 13 13.06 7.60 -5.00
C ALA A 13 13.84 7.99 -3.73
N ARG A 14 14.57 9.10 -3.77
CA ARG A 14 15.29 9.65 -2.60
C ARG A 14 14.34 10.12 -1.50
N PHE A 15 13.26 10.80 -1.86
CA PHE A 15 12.22 11.21 -0.91
C PHE A 15 11.57 10.00 -0.21
N PHE A 16 11.21 8.96 -0.97
CA PHE A 16 10.66 7.72 -0.41
C PHE A 16 11.67 6.98 0.46
N LYS A 17 12.95 6.90 0.07
CA LYS A 17 14.01 6.31 0.90
C LYS A 17 14.15 7.03 2.25
N ASN A 18 14.08 8.36 2.26
CA ASN A 18 14.15 9.15 3.48
C ASN A 18 12.90 8.95 4.35
N LEU A 19 11.71 8.99 3.75
CA LEU A 19 10.44 8.79 4.48
C LEU A 19 10.37 7.40 5.12
N VAL A 20 10.73 6.37 4.38
CA VAL A 20 10.78 4.99 4.87
C VAL A 20 11.87 4.85 5.95
N GLY A 21 13.03 5.46 5.76
CA GLY A 21 14.12 5.46 6.73
C GLY A 21 13.75 6.14 8.05
N GLU A 22 12.99 7.25 8.01
CA GLU A 22 12.48 7.93 9.21
C GLU A 22 11.43 7.08 9.94
N GLU A 23 10.50 6.46 9.22
CA GLU A 23 9.49 5.55 9.79
C GLU A 23 10.15 4.32 10.40
N VAL A 24 11.12 3.70 9.73
CA VAL A 24 11.89 2.56 10.26
C VAL A 24 12.63 2.92 11.53
N ASN A 25 13.28 4.09 11.57
CA ASN A 25 14.00 4.55 12.77
C ASN A 25 13.04 4.87 13.91
N HIS A 26 11.89 5.50 13.63
CA HIS A 26 10.88 5.78 14.65
C HIS A 26 10.32 4.50 15.27
N MET A 27 10.01 3.52 14.44
CA MET A 27 9.47 2.22 14.87
C MET A 27 10.52 1.33 15.56
N ALA A 28 11.78 1.37 15.13
CA ALA A 28 12.87 0.69 15.79
C ALA A 28 13.11 1.24 17.21
N MET A 29 12.89 2.54 17.43
CA MET A 29 12.95 3.15 18.76
C MET A 29 11.78 2.73 19.67
N GLU A 30 10.59 2.53 19.15
CA GLU A 30 9.43 2.08 19.92
C GLU A 30 9.48 0.57 20.26
N LYS A 31 10.02 -0.26 19.38
CA LYS A 31 10.10 -1.73 19.55
C LYS A 31 11.50 -2.24 19.92
N GLN A 32 12.30 -1.49 20.61
CA GLN A 32 13.72 -1.62 20.97
C GLN A 32 14.23 -3.02 21.40
N LYS A 33 13.54 -4.10 21.17
CA LYS A 33 13.92 -5.41 21.75
C LYS A 33 14.08 -6.60 20.80
N GLN A 34 13.77 -6.54 19.51
CA GLN A 34 13.70 -7.83 18.80
C GLN A 34 14.25 -7.94 17.38
N PHE A 35 14.60 -6.86 16.65
CA PHE A 35 15.01 -7.02 15.25
C PHE A 35 16.14 -6.08 14.84
N ASP A 36 17.23 -6.64 14.36
CA ASP A 36 18.22 -5.96 13.51
C ASP A 36 17.67 -5.86 12.06
N LEU A 37 16.47 -5.26 11.93
CA LEU A 37 15.79 -5.04 10.65
C LEU A 37 16.49 -3.98 9.80
N SER A 38 17.32 -3.13 10.42
CA SER A 38 17.91 -1.97 9.75
C SER A 38 18.91 -2.34 8.66
N GLY A 39 19.68 -3.42 8.82
CA GLY A 39 20.73 -3.78 7.87
C GLY A 39 20.21 -4.36 6.56
N GLU A 40 19.28 -5.30 6.60
CA GLU A 40 18.77 -5.99 5.42
C GLU A 40 17.88 -5.10 4.56
N TYR A 41 16.93 -4.39 5.18
CA TYR A 41 16.00 -3.52 4.44
C TYR A 41 16.69 -2.30 3.84
N VAL A 42 17.66 -1.70 4.55
CA VAL A 42 18.48 -0.62 4.00
C VAL A 42 19.24 -1.10 2.76
N GLN A 43 19.86 -2.28 2.81
CA GLN A 43 20.56 -2.84 1.64
C GLN A 43 19.61 -3.15 0.47
N ARG A 44 18.41 -3.67 0.76
CA ARG A 44 17.38 -3.90 -0.27
C ARG A 44 16.93 -2.58 -0.89
N MET A 45 16.68 -1.54 -0.10
CA MET A 45 16.31 -0.21 -0.58
C MET A 45 17.41 0.43 -1.42
N ASP A 46 18.68 0.28 -1.03
CA ASP A 46 19.81 0.82 -1.80
C ASP A 46 19.98 0.15 -3.17
N ARG A 47 19.59 -1.11 -3.28
CA ARG A 47 19.62 -1.88 -4.54
C ARG A 47 18.39 -1.69 -5.42
N ALA A 48 17.33 -1.07 -4.90
CA ALA A 48 16.11 -0.87 -5.66
C ALA A 48 16.33 0.12 -6.81
N GLU A 49 16.03 -0.32 -8.02
CA GLU A 49 16.24 0.42 -9.27
C GLU A 49 15.03 1.26 -9.66
N ASN A 50 13.86 0.97 -9.11
CA ASN A 50 12.61 1.66 -9.45
C ASN A 50 11.67 1.74 -8.25
N LEU A 51 10.61 2.55 -8.40
CA LEU A 51 9.64 2.80 -7.37
C LEU A 51 8.86 1.54 -6.97
N ASP A 52 8.56 0.65 -7.90
CA ASP A 52 7.81 -0.58 -7.63
C ASP A 52 8.58 -1.49 -6.68
N GLN A 53 9.89 -1.63 -6.87
CA GLN A 53 10.76 -2.38 -5.96
C GLN A 53 10.84 -1.73 -4.57
N LEU A 54 10.88 -0.40 -4.48
CA LEU A 54 10.85 0.30 -3.19
C LEU A 54 9.53 0.08 -2.45
N LEU A 55 8.43 0.07 -3.17
CA LEU A 55 7.10 -0.18 -2.61
C LEU A 55 6.93 -1.62 -2.14
N GLU A 56 7.48 -2.59 -2.88
CA GLU A 56 7.51 -3.99 -2.47
C GLU A 56 8.31 -4.16 -1.17
N ILE A 57 9.49 -3.55 -1.09
CA ILE A 57 10.32 -3.55 0.12
C ILE A 57 9.60 -2.87 1.30
N PHE A 58 8.90 -1.76 1.05
CA PHE A 58 8.11 -1.08 2.07
C PHE A 58 6.94 -1.95 2.55
N HIS A 59 6.28 -2.65 1.64
CA HIS A 59 5.23 -3.61 1.97
C HIS A 59 5.74 -4.74 2.85
N ASP A 60 6.89 -5.32 2.49
CA ASP A 60 7.53 -6.38 3.28
C ASP A 60 7.89 -5.88 4.68
N LEU A 61 8.50 -4.70 4.76
CA LEU A 61 8.89 -4.07 6.02
C LEU A 61 7.68 -3.75 6.89
N HIS A 62 6.64 -3.14 6.30
CA HIS A 62 5.40 -2.85 7.02
C HIS A 62 4.77 -4.13 7.55
N TYR A 63 4.75 -5.18 6.76
CA TYR A 63 4.27 -6.49 7.15
C TYR A 63 5.08 -7.07 8.33
N GLU A 64 6.41 -7.00 8.28
CA GLU A 64 7.26 -7.50 9.37
C GLU A 64 7.16 -6.68 10.66
N LEU A 65 6.95 -5.37 10.56
CA LEU A 65 6.88 -4.49 11.73
C LEU A 65 5.53 -4.53 12.44
N TYR A 66 4.45 -4.70 11.71
CA TYR A 66 3.09 -4.65 12.26
C TYR A 66 2.49 -6.03 12.53
N VAL A 67 3.11 -7.10 12.04
CA VAL A 67 2.67 -8.47 12.34
C VAL A 67 3.46 -9.00 13.53
N ASP A 68 2.76 -9.23 14.64
CA ASP A 68 3.30 -9.85 15.85
C ASP A 68 4.03 -11.17 15.49
N PRO A 69 5.27 -11.42 15.99
CA PRO A 69 5.99 -12.67 15.77
C PRO A 69 5.20 -13.94 16.09
N ASP A 70 4.26 -13.88 17.03
CA ASP A 70 3.35 -14.98 17.34
C ASP A 70 2.22 -15.14 16.29
N THR A 71 1.91 -14.09 15.53
CA THR A 71 1.03 -14.13 14.36
C THR A 71 1.77 -14.54 13.07
N ARG A 72 3.06 -14.77 13.10
CA ARG A 72 3.87 -15.23 11.94
C ARG A 72 3.47 -16.60 11.37
N LYS A 73 2.60 -17.31 12.02
CA LYS A 73 1.78 -18.35 11.37
C LYS A 73 0.53 -17.73 10.78
N MET A 74 0.69 -16.60 10.05
CA MET A 74 -0.44 -16.11 9.26
C MET A 74 -0.97 -17.28 8.46
N ASN A 75 -2.22 -17.57 8.68
CA ASN A 75 -2.91 -18.64 7.98
C ASN A 75 -2.60 -18.47 6.47
N LYS A 76 -2.04 -19.51 5.84
CA LYS A 76 -1.70 -19.48 4.41
C LYS A 76 -2.83 -18.95 3.55
N THR A 77 -4.06 -19.21 3.96
CA THR A 77 -5.28 -18.71 3.33
C THR A 77 -5.33 -17.17 3.35
N VAL A 78 -4.99 -16.52 4.46
CA VAL A 78 -4.98 -15.05 4.55
C VAL A 78 -3.88 -14.47 3.65
N ALA A 79 -2.71 -15.12 3.59
CA ALA A 79 -1.66 -14.73 2.66
C ALA A 79 -2.11 -14.83 1.19
N SER A 80 -2.80 -15.92 0.81
CA SER A 80 -3.36 -16.09 -0.53
C SER A 80 -4.42 -15.03 -0.85
N ILE A 81 -5.29 -14.70 0.12
CA ILE A 81 -6.27 -13.61 -0.03
C ILE A 81 -5.56 -12.26 -0.30
N MET A 82 -4.54 -11.93 0.47
CA MET A 82 -3.78 -10.68 0.29
C MET A 82 -3.08 -10.65 -1.06
N GLN A 83 -2.49 -11.76 -1.49
CA GLN A 83 -1.85 -11.89 -2.79
C GLN A 83 -2.87 -11.70 -3.92
N TYR A 84 -4.03 -12.35 -3.83
CA TYR A 84 -5.11 -12.17 -4.80
C TYR A 84 -5.54 -10.71 -4.92
N ILE A 85 -5.73 -10.02 -3.79
CA ILE A 85 -6.07 -8.60 -3.77
C ILE A 85 -4.98 -7.76 -4.43
N SER A 86 -3.71 -8.03 -4.16
CA SER A 86 -2.59 -7.28 -4.72
C SER A 86 -2.48 -7.37 -6.24
N THR A 87 -2.93 -8.46 -6.83
CA THR A 87 -2.92 -8.68 -8.28
C THR A 87 -4.19 -8.21 -8.99
N HIS A 88 -5.34 -8.18 -8.29
CA HIS A 88 -6.65 -7.90 -8.89
C HIS A 88 -7.32 -6.62 -8.37
N TYR A 89 -6.65 -5.81 -7.53
CA TYR A 89 -7.25 -4.64 -6.88
C TYR A 89 -7.91 -3.64 -7.84
N ALA A 90 -7.41 -3.55 -9.09
CA ALA A 90 -7.92 -2.64 -10.11
C ALA A 90 -9.23 -3.12 -10.76
N GLU A 91 -9.61 -4.37 -10.54
CA GLU A 91 -10.78 -5.01 -11.13
C GLU A 91 -12.00 -4.93 -10.21
N ASN A 92 -13.17 -5.24 -10.78
CA ASN A 92 -14.33 -5.55 -9.95
C ASN A 92 -14.10 -6.88 -9.26
N MET A 93 -13.95 -6.87 -7.94
CA MET A 93 -13.53 -8.02 -7.14
C MET A 93 -14.62 -8.36 -6.12
N PRO A 94 -15.68 -9.07 -6.52
CA PRO A 94 -16.69 -9.55 -5.59
C PRO A 94 -16.08 -10.56 -4.61
N LEU A 95 -16.61 -10.63 -3.40
CA LEU A 95 -16.12 -11.54 -2.35
C LEU A 95 -16.16 -13.01 -2.77
N GLU A 96 -17.09 -13.36 -3.62
CA GLU A 96 -17.26 -14.70 -4.17
C GLU A 96 -16.01 -15.15 -4.92
N GLN A 97 -15.39 -14.27 -5.72
CA GLN A 97 -14.16 -14.59 -6.45
C GLN A 97 -12.97 -14.79 -5.50
N ILE A 98 -12.84 -13.93 -4.47
CA ILE A 98 -11.78 -14.10 -3.47
C ILE A 98 -11.99 -15.42 -2.71
N ALA A 99 -13.23 -15.77 -2.43
CA ALA A 99 -13.58 -16.98 -1.71
C ALA A 99 -13.30 -18.25 -2.55
N GLU A 100 -13.60 -18.21 -3.85
CA GLU A 100 -13.29 -19.26 -4.81
C GLU A 100 -11.79 -19.52 -4.91
N GLU A 101 -10.96 -18.46 -4.95
CA GLU A 101 -9.50 -18.58 -5.02
C GLU A 101 -8.90 -19.38 -3.85
N VAL A 102 -9.52 -19.29 -2.69
CA VAL A 102 -9.06 -19.99 -1.48
C VAL A 102 -9.94 -21.18 -1.08
N GLU A 103 -10.89 -21.57 -1.94
CA GLU A 103 -11.82 -22.69 -1.75
C GLU A 103 -12.63 -22.60 -0.44
N LEU A 104 -13.06 -21.39 -0.06
CA LEU A 104 -13.81 -21.11 1.17
C LEU A 104 -15.08 -20.32 0.88
N SER A 105 -15.99 -20.24 1.86
CA SER A 105 -17.17 -19.40 1.72
C SER A 105 -16.86 -17.91 1.96
N PRO A 106 -17.59 -16.96 1.31
CA PRO A 106 -17.41 -15.52 1.51
C PRO A 106 -17.52 -15.08 2.97
N ASN A 107 -18.47 -15.64 3.72
CA ASN A 107 -18.62 -15.33 5.14
C ASN A 107 -17.44 -15.80 5.97
N TYR A 108 -16.88 -16.95 5.64
CA TYR A 108 -15.75 -17.50 6.37
C TYR A 108 -14.47 -16.69 6.10
N ILE A 109 -14.19 -16.31 4.87
CA ILE A 109 -13.00 -15.48 4.57
C ILE A 109 -13.05 -14.11 5.26
N CYS A 110 -14.24 -13.48 5.37
CA CYS A 110 -14.38 -12.22 6.09
C CYS A 110 -14.07 -12.36 7.59
N SER A 111 -14.58 -13.41 8.23
CA SER A 111 -14.34 -13.66 9.65
C SER A 111 -12.90 -14.10 9.93
N LEU A 112 -12.34 -14.96 9.08
CA LEU A 112 -10.95 -15.41 9.16
C LEU A 112 -9.99 -14.22 9.00
N PHE A 113 -10.18 -13.42 7.94
CA PHE A 113 -9.32 -12.28 7.65
C PHE A 113 -9.34 -11.28 8.82
N LYS A 114 -10.52 -10.93 9.34
CA LYS A 114 -10.64 -10.04 10.49
C LYS A 114 -10.01 -10.61 11.76
N LYS A 115 -10.15 -11.92 11.98
CA LYS A 115 -9.53 -12.59 13.14
C LYS A 115 -8.02 -12.54 13.09
N GLU A 116 -7.43 -12.80 11.92
CA GLU A 116 -5.99 -12.90 11.74
C GLU A 116 -5.29 -11.53 11.61
N THR A 117 -5.97 -10.54 10.97
CA THR A 117 -5.38 -9.23 10.66
C THR A 117 -5.86 -8.09 11.55
N GLY A 118 -6.93 -8.31 12.30
CA GLY A 118 -7.59 -7.28 13.12
C GLY A 118 -8.49 -6.32 12.33
N ILE A 119 -8.40 -6.28 11.00
CA ILE A 119 -9.18 -5.39 10.14
C ILE A 119 -10.13 -6.17 9.24
N ASN A 120 -11.18 -5.52 8.80
CA ASN A 120 -12.16 -6.17 7.94
C ASN A 120 -11.65 -6.17 6.48
N LEU A 121 -11.96 -7.24 5.75
CA LEU A 121 -11.48 -7.48 4.39
C LEU A 121 -11.82 -6.34 3.41
N TYR A 122 -13.01 -5.77 3.49
CA TYR A 122 -13.39 -4.61 2.65
C TYR A 122 -12.57 -3.36 2.98
N GLN A 123 -12.26 -3.15 4.26
CA GLN A 123 -11.39 -2.06 4.69
C GLN A 123 -9.98 -2.25 4.13
N TYR A 124 -9.43 -3.45 4.21
CA TYR A 124 -8.13 -3.78 3.64
C TYR A 124 -8.08 -3.51 2.13
N ILE A 125 -9.08 -3.99 1.35
CA ILE A 125 -9.16 -3.72 -0.08
C ILE A 125 -9.21 -2.22 -0.37
N MET A 126 -10.02 -1.48 0.41
CA MET A 126 -10.14 -0.03 0.27
C MET A 126 -8.80 0.68 0.52
N GLU A 127 -8.15 0.35 1.63
CA GLU A 127 -6.85 0.94 1.99
C GLU A 127 -5.78 0.60 0.96
N PHE A 128 -5.76 -0.63 0.46
CA PHE A 128 -4.86 -1.06 -0.60
C PHE A 128 -5.04 -0.21 -1.86
N ARG A 129 -6.28 -0.05 -2.34
CA ARG A 129 -6.61 0.80 -3.50
C ARG A 129 -6.22 2.25 -3.30
N ILE A 130 -6.44 2.80 -2.10
CA ILE A 130 -6.04 4.18 -1.77
C ILE A 130 -4.52 4.34 -1.77
N ASN A 131 -3.77 3.36 -1.27
CA ASN A 131 -2.32 3.41 -1.31
C ASN A 131 -1.79 3.39 -2.75
N ARG A 132 -2.35 2.53 -3.62
CA ARG A 132 -2.04 2.55 -5.05
C ARG A 132 -2.41 3.89 -5.72
N ALA A 133 -3.52 4.50 -5.30
CA ALA A 133 -3.89 5.83 -5.80
C ALA A 133 -2.92 6.93 -5.36
N LYS A 134 -2.37 6.88 -4.14
CA LYS A 134 -1.31 7.80 -3.69
C LYS A 134 -0.08 7.70 -4.59
N GLU A 135 0.35 6.49 -4.90
CA GLU A 135 1.47 6.23 -5.81
C GLU A 135 1.26 6.89 -7.17
N LEU A 136 0.09 6.64 -7.78
CA LEU A 136 -0.26 7.24 -9.07
C LEU A 136 -0.38 8.77 -9.01
N LEU A 137 -0.88 9.33 -7.91
CA LEU A 137 -0.94 10.76 -7.70
C LEU A 137 0.44 11.42 -7.67
N LEU A 138 1.44 10.73 -7.15
CA LEU A 138 2.82 11.22 -7.01
C LEU A 138 3.66 10.94 -8.25
N SER A 139 3.47 9.78 -8.89
CA SER A 139 4.31 9.33 -10.00
C SER A 139 3.79 9.73 -11.38
N THR A 140 2.57 10.26 -11.49
CA THR A 140 1.94 10.58 -12.77
C THR A 140 1.16 11.89 -12.75
N ASN A 141 0.90 12.42 -13.97
CA ASN A 141 0.00 13.57 -14.16
C ASN A 141 -1.46 13.14 -14.43
N LEU A 142 -1.84 11.89 -14.14
CA LEU A 142 -3.19 11.39 -14.32
C LEU A 142 -4.19 12.21 -13.51
N LYS A 143 -5.36 12.45 -14.09
CA LYS A 143 -6.47 13.12 -13.42
C LYS A 143 -7.14 12.16 -12.42
N SER A 144 -7.86 12.71 -11.44
CA SER A 144 -8.50 11.92 -10.39
C SER A 144 -9.42 10.82 -10.93
N TYR A 145 -10.17 11.08 -12.01
CA TYR A 145 -11.04 10.08 -12.61
C TYR A 145 -10.26 8.92 -13.27
N GLU A 146 -9.08 9.20 -13.84
CA GLU A 146 -8.21 8.18 -14.44
C GLU A 146 -7.59 7.29 -13.36
N ILE A 147 -7.19 7.91 -12.25
CA ILE A 147 -6.65 7.19 -11.08
C ILE A 147 -7.76 6.33 -10.46
N ALA A 148 -8.97 6.87 -10.30
CA ALA A 148 -10.10 6.10 -9.80
C ALA A 148 -10.33 4.83 -10.63
N ALA A 149 -10.36 4.95 -11.96
CA ALA A 149 -10.52 3.82 -12.87
C ALA A 149 -9.37 2.80 -12.76
N LYS A 150 -8.11 3.28 -12.65
CA LYS A 150 -6.92 2.41 -12.54
C LYS A 150 -6.78 1.72 -11.18
N THR A 151 -7.47 2.21 -10.17
CA THR A 151 -7.40 1.66 -8.80
C THR A 151 -8.68 0.94 -8.38
N GLY A 152 -9.56 0.62 -9.33
CA GLY A 152 -10.74 -0.22 -9.11
C GLY A 152 -11.91 0.48 -8.45
N PHE A 153 -11.98 1.82 -8.49
CA PHE A 153 -13.15 2.56 -8.04
C PHE A 153 -14.16 2.71 -9.18
N ALA A 154 -15.44 2.49 -8.87
CA ALA A 154 -16.52 2.55 -9.85
C ALA A 154 -16.72 3.96 -10.41
N ASP A 155 -16.49 5.00 -9.59
CA ASP A 155 -16.62 6.39 -9.98
C ASP A 155 -15.66 7.31 -9.20
N GLU A 156 -15.38 8.49 -9.77
CA GLU A 156 -14.49 9.49 -9.19
C GLU A 156 -15.02 10.08 -7.86
N SER A 157 -16.33 10.21 -7.73
CA SER A 157 -16.93 10.79 -6.52
C SER A 157 -16.76 9.86 -5.32
N TYR A 158 -16.96 8.56 -5.52
CA TYR A 158 -16.74 7.56 -4.50
C TYR A 158 -15.24 7.45 -4.15
N PHE A 159 -14.37 7.46 -5.16
CA PHE A 159 -12.92 7.52 -4.97
C PHE A 159 -12.50 8.71 -4.11
N SER A 160 -12.90 9.93 -4.49
CA SER A 160 -12.50 11.16 -3.79
C SER A 160 -12.95 11.18 -2.34
N ARG A 161 -14.17 10.72 -2.05
CA ARG A 161 -14.68 10.59 -0.67
C ARG A 161 -13.90 9.55 0.13
N SER A 162 -13.63 8.39 -0.46
CA SER A 162 -12.88 7.31 0.17
C SER A 162 -11.43 7.73 0.43
N PHE A 163 -10.79 8.38 -0.53
CA PHE A 163 -9.45 8.91 -0.41
C PHE A 163 -9.35 9.92 0.74
N LYS A 164 -10.28 10.90 0.79
CA LYS A 164 -10.33 11.90 1.86
C LYS A 164 -10.59 11.26 3.23
N LYS A 165 -11.45 10.23 3.29
CA LYS A 165 -11.72 9.51 4.53
C LYS A 165 -10.48 8.81 5.08
N VAL A 166 -9.64 8.23 4.22
CA VAL A 166 -8.44 7.47 4.62
C VAL A 166 -7.26 8.40 4.88
N THR A 167 -7.07 9.45 4.06
CA THR A 167 -5.85 10.29 4.09
C THR A 167 -6.06 11.65 4.79
N GLY A 168 -7.30 12.03 5.07
CA GLY A 168 -7.66 13.35 5.58
C GLY A 168 -7.73 14.45 4.51
N GLN A 169 -7.26 14.21 3.29
CA GLN A 169 -7.17 15.17 2.20
C GLN A 169 -7.85 14.63 0.92
N SER A 170 -8.33 15.53 0.06
CA SER A 170 -8.76 15.11 -1.28
C SER A 170 -7.55 14.70 -2.14
N PRO A 171 -7.74 13.93 -3.23
CA PRO A 171 -6.65 13.56 -4.14
C PRO A 171 -5.88 14.76 -4.70
N VAL A 172 -6.59 15.85 -5.00
CA VAL A 172 -6.00 17.09 -5.53
C VAL A 172 -5.17 17.81 -4.45
N GLU A 173 -5.71 17.91 -3.23
CA GLU A 173 -4.99 18.51 -2.08
C GLU A 173 -3.75 17.69 -1.75
N PHE A 174 -3.87 16.35 -1.74
CA PHE A 174 -2.76 15.45 -1.50
C PHE A 174 -1.63 15.65 -2.52
N ARG A 175 -1.94 15.64 -3.81
CA ARG A 175 -0.96 15.92 -4.87
C ARG A 175 -0.29 17.28 -4.65
N ARG A 176 -1.07 18.34 -4.37
CA ARG A 176 -0.53 19.69 -4.17
C ARG A 176 0.35 19.79 -2.93
N SER A 177 -0.02 19.14 -1.83
CA SER A 177 0.73 19.22 -0.57
C SER A 177 2.14 18.62 -0.65
N VAL A 178 2.35 17.66 -1.58
CA VAL A 178 3.68 17.07 -1.78
C VAL A 178 4.53 17.94 -2.71
N PHE A 179 3.95 18.51 -3.77
CA PHE A 179 4.72 19.32 -4.73
C PHE A 179 4.93 20.79 -4.32
N HIS A 180 4.22 21.32 -3.30
CA HIS A 180 4.39 22.70 -2.81
C HIS A 180 5.15 22.82 -1.47
N LYS A 181 5.78 21.76 -0.98
CA LYS A 181 6.69 21.84 0.18
C LYS A 181 8.13 22.27 -0.18
N GLU A 182 8.38 22.62 -1.45
CA GLU A 182 9.71 23.02 -1.95
C GLU A 182 9.83 24.56 -2.20
N GLU A 183 9.01 25.39 -1.54
CA GLU A 183 9.23 26.84 -1.48
C GLU A 183 9.58 27.30 -0.07
#